data_58814f13be8ffa6d5a911c304ea4b4ac
#
_entry.id   58814f13be8ffa6d5a911c304ea4b4ac
#
_cell.length_a   1.000
_cell.length_b   1.000
_cell.length_c   1.000
_cell.angle_alpha   90.00
_cell.angle_beta   90.00
_cell.angle_gamma   90.00
#
_symmetry.space_group_name_H-M   'P 1'
#
loop_
_entity.id
_entity.type
_entity.pdbx_description
1 polymer ?
#
loop_
_entity_poly.entity_id
_entity_poly.type
_entity_poly.pdbx_seq_one_letter_code
_entity_poly.pdbx_strand_id
1 'polypeptide(L)'
;MKNQAIYPGKVWLDTNGNRIQAHGGSIMYIDGVYYWYGENKEKTDGVNGIWHWGVKCYSSTDLYNWEDRGIIIPPEPGDPTSSLHPESCMDRPHIIYNKKTKKYVCWMKIMNKDSFQTQTETVMVANHILGPYTKVKEGLQPLGMNAGDFDLAVAEDGKAYYYFERVHSETICADLTEDYTDVTGYYSTHFPRKHPPYVREATAHFKRKGKHYLITSGTTGYLPNPSEVAVADTWHGPYKVLGNPHVGDESQTSFHSQISCIFKVEGKKDLYIACADRWLPSEFRKTEEVG
;
A
#
# COMPACT_ATOMS: atom_id res chain seq x y z
N MET A 1 19.40 -2.11 -21.58
CA MET A 1 20.47 -1.36 -20.89
C MET A 1 20.22 -1.52 -19.39
N LYS A 2 21.23 -1.81 -18.57
CA LYS A 2 21.03 -1.89 -17.11
C LYS A 2 21.03 -0.48 -16.50
N ASN A 3 20.04 -0.18 -15.68
CA ASN A 3 19.99 1.05 -14.90
C ASN A 3 21.08 1.02 -13.81
N GLN A 4 21.64 2.18 -13.50
CA GLN A 4 22.66 2.36 -12.45
C GLN A 4 22.18 3.30 -11.32
N ALA A 5 20.96 3.82 -11.44
CA ALA A 5 20.36 4.71 -10.47
C ALA A 5 18.84 4.65 -10.54
N ILE A 6 18.19 5.10 -9.46
CA ILE A 6 16.78 5.42 -9.42
C ILE A 6 16.60 6.85 -9.92
N TYR A 7 15.64 7.07 -10.82
CA TYR A 7 15.29 8.38 -11.36
C TYR A 7 13.87 8.77 -10.90
N PRO A 8 13.71 9.42 -9.74
CA PRO A 8 12.41 9.79 -9.21
C PRO A 8 11.60 10.64 -10.19
N GLY A 9 10.29 10.38 -10.29
CA GLY A 9 9.38 11.12 -11.17
C GLY A 9 9.47 10.74 -12.66
N LYS A 10 10.33 9.82 -13.05
CA LYS A 10 10.37 9.22 -14.39
C LYS A 10 9.51 7.95 -14.44
N VAL A 11 9.03 7.59 -15.63
CA VAL A 11 8.41 6.27 -15.84
C VAL A 11 9.46 5.20 -15.55
N TRP A 12 9.14 4.27 -14.67
CA TRP A 12 10.04 3.20 -14.29
C TRP A 12 9.78 1.97 -15.17
N LEU A 13 10.82 1.47 -15.80
CA LEU A 13 10.76 0.35 -16.73
C LEU A 13 11.39 -0.91 -16.12
N ASP A 14 10.81 -2.06 -16.43
CA ASP A 14 11.41 -3.36 -16.13
C ASP A 14 12.61 -3.66 -17.05
N THR A 15 13.25 -4.81 -16.85
CA THR A 15 14.42 -5.23 -17.64
C THR A 15 14.10 -5.52 -19.11
N ASN A 16 12.83 -5.68 -19.46
CA ASN A 16 12.33 -5.87 -20.82
C ASN A 16 11.93 -4.55 -21.50
N GLY A 17 11.96 -3.42 -20.75
CA GLY A 17 11.58 -2.11 -21.25
C GLY A 17 10.09 -1.79 -21.13
N ASN A 18 9.32 -2.61 -20.43
CA ASN A 18 7.91 -2.35 -20.17
C ASN A 18 7.75 -1.51 -18.89
N ARG A 19 6.70 -0.70 -18.85
CA ARG A 19 6.35 0.08 -17.65
C ARG A 19 6.05 -0.86 -16.47
N ILE A 20 6.63 -0.58 -15.32
CA ILE A 20 6.32 -1.29 -14.08
C ILE A 20 4.88 -0.99 -13.65
N GLN A 21 4.15 -2.05 -13.31
CA GLN A 21 2.75 -2.05 -12.89
C GLN A 21 2.67 -2.55 -11.45
N ALA A 22 2.98 -1.68 -10.49
CA ALA A 22 2.98 -2.01 -9.06
C ALA A 22 2.42 -0.83 -8.23
N HIS A 23 1.27 -0.29 -8.66
CA HIS A 23 0.62 0.83 -8.01
C HIS A 23 0.14 0.46 -6.61
N GLY A 24 0.23 1.39 -5.66
CA GLY A 24 -0.29 1.24 -4.29
C GLY A 24 0.33 0.12 -3.46
N GLY A 25 1.35 -0.53 -3.97
CA GLY A 25 1.91 -1.74 -3.37
C GLY A 25 3.07 -1.49 -2.42
N SER A 26 3.85 -2.55 -2.19
CA SER A 26 4.98 -2.52 -1.27
C SER A 26 6.17 -3.32 -1.78
N ILE A 27 7.28 -3.24 -1.08
CA ILE A 27 8.52 -3.98 -1.37
C ILE A 27 8.89 -4.84 -0.17
N MET A 28 9.13 -6.13 -0.43
CA MET A 28 9.60 -7.09 0.56
C MET A 28 10.98 -7.61 0.18
N TYR A 29 11.89 -7.71 1.15
CA TYR A 29 13.20 -8.32 0.98
C TYR A 29 13.21 -9.74 1.50
N ILE A 30 13.65 -10.71 0.67
CA ILE A 30 13.72 -12.13 0.99
C ILE A 30 15.02 -12.70 0.40
N ASP A 31 15.90 -13.20 1.27
CA ASP A 31 17.10 -13.96 0.88
C ASP A 31 17.94 -13.31 -0.24
N GLY A 32 18.20 -12.02 -0.15
CA GLY A 32 19.03 -11.29 -1.12
C GLY A 32 18.26 -10.65 -2.26
N VAL A 33 16.95 -10.83 -2.34
CA VAL A 33 16.10 -10.35 -3.44
C VAL A 33 15.01 -9.45 -2.89
N TYR A 34 14.81 -8.30 -3.53
CA TYR A 34 13.66 -7.41 -3.32
C TYR A 34 12.52 -7.83 -4.24
N TYR A 35 11.32 -7.94 -3.71
CA TYR A 35 10.08 -8.21 -4.43
C TYR A 35 9.17 -7.00 -4.33
N TRP A 36 8.95 -6.32 -5.44
CA TRP A 36 8.03 -5.19 -5.55
C TRP A 36 6.73 -5.66 -6.18
N TYR A 37 5.64 -5.52 -5.47
CA TYR A 37 4.32 -5.93 -5.93
C TYR A 37 3.31 -4.80 -5.74
N GLY A 38 2.25 -4.80 -6.53
CA GLY A 38 1.20 -3.80 -6.47
C GLY A 38 0.10 -4.06 -7.51
N GLU A 39 -0.85 -3.15 -7.54
CA GLU A 39 -1.96 -3.21 -8.49
C GLU A 39 -1.43 -3.14 -9.93
N ASN A 40 -1.88 -4.07 -10.76
CA ASN A 40 -1.62 -4.03 -12.18
C ASN A 40 -2.65 -3.14 -12.89
N LYS A 41 -2.22 -2.00 -13.41
CA LYS A 41 -3.04 -1.02 -14.13
C LYS A 41 -2.87 -1.11 -15.67
N GLU A 42 -2.23 -2.16 -16.20
CA GLU A 42 -1.90 -2.23 -17.63
C GLU A 42 -3.12 -2.20 -18.58
N LYS A 43 -4.30 -2.57 -18.08
CA LYS A 43 -5.56 -2.55 -18.84
C LYS A 43 -6.51 -1.43 -18.43
N THR A 44 -6.11 -0.57 -17.50
CA THR A 44 -6.90 0.56 -17.02
C THR A 44 -6.68 1.76 -17.94
N ASP A 45 -7.71 2.26 -18.59
CA ASP A 45 -7.64 3.43 -19.46
C ASP A 45 -8.51 4.62 -18.98
N GLY A 46 -9.22 4.44 -17.87
CA GLY A 46 -10.08 5.45 -17.24
C GLY A 46 -11.51 5.48 -17.79
N VAL A 47 -11.83 4.75 -18.88
CA VAL A 47 -13.15 4.75 -19.52
C VAL A 47 -13.77 3.36 -19.67
N ASN A 48 -12.94 2.30 -19.66
CA ASN A 48 -13.39 0.91 -19.87
C ASN A 48 -13.98 0.23 -18.62
N GLY A 49 -14.03 0.93 -17.48
CA GLY A 49 -14.51 0.40 -16.20
C GLY A 49 -13.51 -0.50 -15.47
N ILE A 50 -12.41 -0.89 -16.10
CA ILE A 50 -11.38 -1.74 -15.48
C ILE A 50 -10.59 -0.92 -14.46
N TRP A 51 -10.63 -1.33 -13.20
CA TRP A 51 -9.86 -0.72 -12.12
C TRP A 51 -8.49 -1.36 -11.96
N HIS A 52 -8.39 -2.68 -12.07
CA HIS A 52 -7.13 -3.43 -11.97
C HIS A 52 -7.13 -4.68 -12.85
N TRP A 53 -5.95 -5.24 -13.09
CA TRP A 53 -5.79 -6.54 -13.73
C TRP A 53 -4.99 -7.50 -12.82
N GLY A 54 -5.44 -7.59 -11.55
CA GLY A 54 -4.79 -8.39 -10.52
C GLY A 54 -3.60 -7.69 -9.86
N VAL A 55 -2.80 -8.44 -9.13
CA VAL A 55 -1.56 -7.99 -8.48
C VAL A 55 -0.36 -8.53 -9.24
N LYS A 56 0.53 -7.63 -9.67
CA LYS A 56 1.76 -7.97 -10.40
C LYS A 56 2.97 -7.85 -9.48
N CYS A 57 4.02 -8.63 -9.76
CA CYS A 57 5.24 -8.64 -8.96
C CYS A 57 6.48 -8.54 -9.84
N TYR A 58 7.49 -7.89 -9.30
CA TYR A 58 8.82 -7.73 -9.89
C TYR A 58 9.88 -8.09 -8.86
N SER A 59 11.05 -8.54 -9.32
CA SER A 59 12.18 -8.82 -8.44
C SER A 59 13.44 -8.09 -8.85
N SER A 60 14.27 -7.71 -7.87
CA SER A 60 15.54 -7.04 -8.06
C SER A 60 16.54 -7.40 -6.98
N THR A 61 17.82 -7.45 -7.33
CA THR A 61 18.91 -7.60 -6.37
C THR A 61 19.64 -6.28 -6.09
N ASP A 62 19.32 -5.21 -6.85
CA ASP A 62 20.02 -3.93 -6.81
C ASP A 62 19.12 -2.70 -6.67
N LEU A 63 17.78 -2.88 -6.66
CA LEU A 63 16.75 -1.83 -6.64
C LEU A 63 16.69 -0.94 -7.89
N TYR A 64 17.53 -1.18 -8.88
CA TYR A 64 17.61 -0.40 -10.12
C TYR A 64 17.01 -1.14 -11.31
N ASN A 65 17.19 -2.48 -11.32
CA ASN A 65 16.82 -3.35 -12.42
C ASN A 65 15.80 -4.36 -11.92
N TRP A 66 14.57 -4.26 -12.41
CA TRP A 66 13.44 -5.04 -11.97
C TRP A 66 13.02 -6.04 -13.03
N GLU A 67 13.06 -7.31 -12.71
CA GLU A 67 12.59 -8.40 -13.55
C GLU A 67 11.11 -8.68 -13.32
N ASP A 68 10.33 -8.70 -14.39
CA ASP A 68 8.89 -9.04 -14.33
C ASP A 68 8.70 -10.49 -13.90
N ARG A 69 7.96 -10.71 -12.81
CA ARG A 69 7.63 -12.04 -12.26
C ARG A 69 6.19 -12.46 -12.59
N GLY A 70 5.47 -11.64 -13.35
CA GLY A 70 4.09 -11.88 -13.74
C GLY A 70 3.06 -11.51 -12.68
N ILE A 71 1.83 -11.94 -12.94
CA ILE A 71 0.68 -11.73 -12.06
C ILE A 71 0.69 -12.79 -10.97
N ILE A 72 0.80 -12.36 -9.70
CA ILE A 72 0.85 -13.25 -8.54
C ILE A 72 -0.53 -13.50 -7.92
N ILE A 73 -1.47 -12.55 -8.10
CA ILE A 73 -2.89 -12.70 -7.77
C ILE A 73 -3.66 -12.32 -9.03
N PRO A 74 -4.22 -13.31 -9.76
CA PRO A 74 -4.94 -13.04 -11.00
C PRO A 74 -6.30 -12.38 -10.74
N PRO A 75 -6.82 -11.59 -11.71
CA PRO A 75 -8.19 -11.12 -11.65
C PRO A 75 -9.19 -12.26 -11.86
N GLU A 76 -10.43 -12.08 -11.39
CA GLU A 76 -11.54 -13.02 -11.53
C GLU A 76 -12.66 -12.45 -12.43
N PRO A 77 -12.43 -12.27 -13.76
CA PRO A 77 -13.39 -11.61 -14.64
C PRO A 77 -14.68 -12.41 -14.85
N GLY A 78 -14.72 -13.68 -14.50
CA GLY A 78 -15.92 -14.54 -14.60
C GLY A 78 -16.87 -14.43 -13.41
N ASP A 79 -16.48 -13.74 -12.34
CA ASP A 79 -17.31 -13.55 -11.14
C ASP A 79 -17.47 -12.06 -10.82
N PRO A 80 -18.59 -11.43 -11.23
CA PRO A 80 -18.83 -10.00 -10.98
C PRO A 80 -19.03 -9.65 -9.50
N THR A 81 -19.17 -10.65 -8.62
CA THR A 81 -19.33 -10.45 -7.15
C THR A 81 -17.99 -10.52 -6.42
N SER A 82 -16.95 -11.03 -7.08
CA SER A 82 -15.63 -11.15 -6.49
C SER A 82 -14.97 -9.79 -6.26
N SER A 83 -14.29 -9.66 -5.13
CA SER A 83 -13.37 -8.54 -4.86
C SER A 83 -12.19 -8.45 -5.86
N LEU A 84 -11.91 -9.53 -6.57
CA LEU A 84 -10.87 -9.61 -7.62
C LEU A 84 -11.44 -9.42 -9.04
N HIS A 85 -12.73 -9.11 -9.18
CA HIS A 85 -13.27 -8.74 -10.49
C HIS A 85 -12.56 -7.50 -11.03
N PRO A 86 -12.19 -7.43 -12.31
CA PRO A 86 -11.42 -6.31 -12.87
C PRO A 86 -12.02 -4.92 -12.63
N GLU A 87 -13.33 -4.83 -12.48
CA GLU A 87 -14.02 -3.58 -12.18
C GLU A 87 -14.15 -3.29 -10.68
N SER A 88 -13.77 -4.22 -9.80
CA SER A 88 -13.73 -3.97 -8.36
C SER A 88 -12.65 -2.93 -8.04
N CYS A 89 -12.94 -1.97 -7.16
CA CYS A 89 -11.95 -0.97 -6.75
C CYS A 89 -11.00 -1.58 -5.70
N MET A 90 -10.19 -2.55 -6.14
CA MET A 90 -9.14 -3.14 -5.32
C MET A 90 -7.91 -2.24 -5.33
N ASP A 91 -7.47 -1.86 -4.13
CA ASP A 91 -6.32 -0.99 -3.91
C ASP A 91 -5.36 -1.59 -2.88
N ARG A 92 -4.12 -1.10 -2.89
CA ARG A 92 -3.09 -1.27 -1.86
C ARG A 92 -2.86 -2.70 -1.41
N PRO A 93 -2.49 -3.63 -2.31
CA PRO A 93 -2.10 -4.96 -1.89
C PRO A 93 -0.83 -4.89 -1.03
N HIS A 94 -0.89 -5.37 0.21
CA HIS A 94 0.27 -5.48 1.09
C HIS A 94 0.44 -6.92 1.57
N ILE A 95 1.67 -7.43 1.51
CA ILE A 95 2.03 -8.80 1.86
C ILE A 95 2.97 -8.79 3.06
N ILE A 96 2.67 -9.62 4.07
CA ILE A 96 3.56 -9.89 5.20
C ILE A 96 3.82 -11.39 5.32
N TYR A 97 4.97 -11.76 5.86
CA TYR A 97 5.34 -13.15 6.06
C TYR A 97 5.14 -13.58 7.51
N ASN A 98 4.37 -14.63 7.70
CA ASN A 98 4.15 -15.25 9.00
C ASN A 98 5.13 -16.41 9.22
N LYS A 99 6.12 -16.19 10.09
CA LYS A 99 7.16 -17.18 10.38
C LYS A 99 6.61 -18.46 11.04
N LYS A 100 5.53 -18.36 11.81
CA LYS A 100 4.92 -19.49 12.52
C LYS A 100 4.16 -20.41 11.57
N THR A 101 3.32 -19.85 10.73
CA THR A 101 2.51 -20.61 9.75
C THR A 101 3.27 -20.86 8.45
N LYS A 102 4.41 -20.19 8.24
CA LYS A 102 5.21 -20.19 7.00
C LYS A 102 4.39 -19.75 5.78
N LYS A 103 3.48 -18.79 5.99
CA LYS A 103 2.61 -18.24 4.94
C LYS A 103 2.93 -16.79 4.64
N TYR A 104 2.80 -16.43 3.38
CA TYR A 104 2.66 -15.05 2.93
C TYR A 104 1.18 -14.70 3.02
N VAL A 105 0.87 -13.61 3.70
CA VAL A 105 -0.50 -13.13 3.90
C VAL A 105 -0.64 -11.79 3.22
N CYS A 106 -1.52 -11.71 2.24
CA CYS A 106 -1.81 -10.50 1.46
C CYS A 106 -3.16 -9.93 1.89
N TRP A 107 -3.17 -8.66 2.24
CA TRP A 107 -4.39 -7.88 2.46
C TRP A 107 -4.57 -6.91 1.30
N MET A 108 -5.80 -6.65 0.91
CA MET A 108 -6.18 -5.73 -0.17
C MET A 108 -7.43 -4.98 0.22
N LYS A 109 -7.39 -3.65 0.11
CA LYS A 109 -8.54 -2.78 0.31
C LYS A 109 -9.49 -2.89 -0.88
N ILE A 110 -10.79 -3.02 -0.61
CA ILE A 110 -11.84 -3.00 -1.60
C ILE A 110 -12.80 -1.85 -1.31
N MET A 111 -12.81 -0.87 -2.19
CA MET A 111 -13.67 0.30 -2.08
C MET A 111 -14.97 0.06 -2.86
N ASN A 112 -16.11 0.35 -2.25
CA ASN A 112 -17.40 0.24 -2.93
C ASN A 112 -17.60 1.40 -3.90
N LYS A 113 -17.92 1.11 -5.17
CA LYS A 113 -18.14 2.12 -6.23
C LYS A 113 -19.34 3.02 -5.96
N ASP A 114 -20.40 2.48 -5.36
CA ASP A 114 -21.64 3.22 -5.10
C ASP A 114 -21.55 4.08 -3.84
N SER A 115 -20.64 3.71 -2.94
CA SER A 115 -20.38 4.43 -1.70
C SER A 115 -18.92 4.28 -1.27
N PHE A 116 -18.08 5.23 -1.64
CA PHE A 116 -16.67 5.26 -1.25
C PHE A 116 -16.45 5.30 0.27
N GLN A 117 -17.51 5.50 1.05
CA GLN A 117 -17.48 5.37 2.51
C GLN A 117 -17.48 3.91 2.98
N THR A 118 -17.98 2.98 2.17
CA THR A 118 -17.97 1.55 2.46
C THR A 118 -16.72 0.93 1.87
N GLN A 119 -15.79 0.58 2.75
CA GLN A 119 -14.52 -0.05 2.38
C GLN A 119 -14.28 -1.27 3.24
N THR A 120 -13.82 -2.34 2.61
CA THR A 120 -13.60 -3.65 3.24
C THR A 120 -12.24 -4.19 2.83
N GLU A 121 -11.83 -5.29 3.47
CA GLU A 121 -10.59 -5.98 3.14
C GLU A 121 -10.85 -7.36 2.54
N THR A 122 -10.00 -7.75 1.61
CA THR A 122 -9.84 -9.13 1.14
C THR A 122 -8.49 -9.65 1.61
N VAL A 123 -8.48 -10.85 2.17
CA VAL A 123 -7.26 -11.49 2.70
C VAL A 123 -6.99 -12.78 1.94
N MET A 124 -5.76 -12.93 1.47
CA MET A 124 -5.29 -14.11 0.76
C MET A 124 -4.01 -14.66 1.36
N VAL A 125 -3.77 -15.96 1.20
CA VAL A 125 -2.57 -16.64 1.73
C VAL A 125 -1.88 -17.48 0.66
N ALA A 126 -0.54 -17.56 0.73
CA ALA A 126 0.27 -18.39 -0.15
C ALA A 126 1.45 -19.04 0.61
N ASN A 127 2.04 -20.09 0.02
CA ASN A 127 3.26 -20.70 0.52
C ASN A 127 4.53 -20.01 -0.01
N HIS A 128 4.40 -19.21 -1.06
CA HIS A 128 5.50 -18.50 -1.70
C HIS A 128 5.07 -17.08 -2.04
N ILE A 129 6.02 -16.12 -2.03
CA ILE A 129 5.72 -14.70 -2.35
C ILE A 129 5.08 -14.53 -3.73
N LEU A 130 5.45 -15.36 -4.69
CA LEU A 130 4.88 -15.35 -6.05
C LEU A 130 3.59 -16.17 -6.19
N GLY A 131 3.03 -16.66 -5.08
CA GLY A 131 1.79 -17.46 -5.07
C GLY A 131 2.00 -18.95 -5.34
N PRO A 132 0.92 -19.68 -5.71
CA PRO A 132 -0.43 -19.17 -5.86
C PRO A 132 -1.06 -18.74 -4.54
N TYR A 133 -1.84 -17.66 -4.57
CA TYR A 133 -2.59 -17.15 -3.42
C TYR A 133 -4.01 -17.74 -3.41
N THR A 134 -4.48 -18.07 -2.20
CA THR A 134 -5.85 -18.55 -1.96
C THR A 134 -6.59 -17.53 -1.10
N LYS A 135 -7.78 -17.11 -1.53
CA LYS A 135 -8.67 -16.21 -0.79
C LYS A 135 -9.16 -16.91 0.48
N VAL A 136 -8.97 -16.29 1.65
CA VAL A 136 -9.40 -16.80 2.95
C VAL A 136 -10.46 -15.92 3.60
N LYS A 137 -10.49 -14.63 3.24
CA LYS A 137 -11.55 -13.70 3.65
C LYS A 137 -11.86 -12.72 2.52
N GLU A 138 -13.12 -12.32 2.45
CA GLU A 138 -13.63 -11.32 1.52
C GLU A 138 -14.71 -10.49 2.22
N GLY A 139 -14.76 -9.19 1.95
CA GLY A 139 -15.69 -8.28 2.60
C GLY A 139 -15.46 -8.09 4.10
N LEU A 140 -14.23 -8.33 4.57
CA LEU A 140 -13.88 -8.16 5.97
C LEU A 140 -13.94 -6.68 6.36
N GLN A 141 -14.66 -6.37 7.43
CA GLN A 141 -14.63 -5.09 8.12
C GLN A 141 -13.88 -5.26 9.45
N PRO A 142 -12.57 -4.95 9.49
CA PRO A 142 -11.79 -5.10 10.71
C PRO A 142 -12.40 -4.28 11.86
N LEU A 143 -12.61 -4.88 13.04
CA LEU A 143 -13.30 -4.25 14.19
C LEU A 143 -14.71 -3.77 13.88
N GLY A 144 -15.38 -4.25 12.81
CA GLY A 144 -16.66 -3.73 12.34
C GLY A 144 -16.57 -2.31 11.75
N MET A 145 -15.38 -1.87 11.34
CA MET A 145 -15.13 -0.54 10.78
C MET A 145 -14.95 -0.60 9.26
N ASN A 146 -15.29 0.48 8.57
CA ASN A 146 -14.83 0.70 7.20
C ASN A 146 -13.33 1.00 7.23
N ALA A 147 -12.55 0.16 6.58
CA ALA A 147 -11.10 0.25 6.56
C ALA A 147 -10.62 0.83 5.21
N GLY A 148 -10.05 2.02 5.28
CA GLY A 148 -9.44 2.71 4.14
C GLY A 148 -8.00 2.30 3.89
N ASP A 149 -7.19 3.25 3.45
CA ASP A 149 -5.78 3.03 3.17
C ASP A 149 -5.03 2.51 4.40
N PHE A 150 -4.14 1.56 4.19
CA PHE A 150 -3.51 0.84 5.28
C PHE A 150 -2.04 0.47 5.02
N ASP A 151 -1.38 0.03 6.07
CA ASP A 151 -0.10 -0.68 6.05
C ASP A 151 -0.09 -1.83 7.05
N LEU A 152 0.75 -2.81 6.81
CA LEU A 152 0.98 -3.97 7.67
C LEU A 152 2.43 -4.00 8.16
N ALA A 153 2.62 -4.32 9.43
CA ALA A 153 3.95 -4.42 10.00
C ALA A 153 4.09 -5.66 10.89
N VAL A 154 5.24 -6.30 10.84
CA VAL A 154 5.56 -7.47 11.68
C VAL A 154 6.69 -7.12 12.62
N ALA A 155 6.49 -7.37 13.91
CA ALA A 155 7.50 -7.22 14.95
C ALA A 155 8.48 -8.40 14.98
N GLU A 156 9.62 -8.20 15.65
CA GLU A 156 10.65 -9.23 15.79
C GLU A 156 10.16 -10.47 16.55
N ASP A 157 9.22 -10.28 17.49
CA ASP A 157 8.57 -11.34 18.27
C ASP A 157 7.48 -12.11 17.52
N GLY A 158 7.20 -11.70 16.28
CA GLY A 158 6.17 -12.32 15.42
C GLY A 158 4.76 -11.79 15.60
N LYS A 159 4.53 -10.80 16.45
CA LYS A 159 3.28 -10.06 16.45
C LYS A 159 3.18 -9.20 15.18
N ALA A 160 1.97 -9.01 14.69
CA ALA A 160 1.74 -8.17 13.53
C ALA A 160 0.67 -7.12 13.80
N TYR A 161 0.80 -6.01 13.11
CA TYR A 161 0.02 -4.81 13.31
C TYR A 161 -0.55 -4.33 11.98
N TYR A 162 -1.80 -3.86 12.05
CA TYR A 162 -2.55 -3.31 10.95
C TYR A 162 -2.84 -1.84 11.24
N TYR A 163 -2.23 -0.95 10.46
CA TYR A 163 -2.46 0.49 10.52
C TYR A 163 -3.39 0.89 9.40
N PHE A 164 -4.57 1.36 9.69
CA PHE A 164 -5.53 1.75 8.67
C PHE A 164 -6.27 3.04 8.99
N GLU A 165 -6.70 3.70 7.95
CA GLU A 165 -7.66 4.80 8.09
C GLU A 165 -9.04 4.20 8.38
N ARG A 166 -9.65 4.59 9.52
CA ARG A 166 -11.10 4.45 9.66
C ARG A 166 -11.73 5.56 8.84
N VAL A 167 -12.34 5.18 7.72
CA VAL A 167 -12.83 6.10 6.67
C VAL A 167 -13.74 7.18 7.24
N HIS A 168 -13.49 8.28 7.05
CA HIS A 168 -12.74 9.46 6.99
C HIS A 168 -12.73 10.09 8.40
N SER A 169 -12.04 9.53 9.36
CA SER A 169 -12.02 10.01 10.74
C SER A 169 -10.64 9.98 11.40
N GLU A 170 -10.03 8.83 11.57
CA GLU A 170 -8.78 8.65 12.31
C GLU A 170 -7.96 7.46 11.79
N THR A 171 -6.72 7.37 12.21
CA THR A 171 -5.88 6.19 11.98
C THR A 171 -6.03 5.20 13.14
N ILE A 172 -6.26 3.95 12.83
CA ILE A 172 -6.33 2.84 13.78
C ILE A 172 -5.03 2.04 13.70
N CYS A 173 -4.49 1.62 14.84
CA CYS A 173 -3.51 0.55 14.95
C CYS A 173 -4.18 -0.63 15.64
N ALA A 174 -4.32 -1.76 14.95
CA ALA A 174 -4.91 -2.97 15.49
C ALA A 174 -3.91 -4.13 15.52
N ASP A 175 -3.98 -4.98 16.55
CA ASP A 175 -3.21 -6.23 16.60
C ASP A 175 -3.86 -7.26 15.67
N LEU A 176 -3.06 -7.89 14.80
CA LEU A 176 -3.50 -9.02 13.99
C LEU A 176 -3.56 -10.32 14.80
N THR A 177 -4.43 -11.23 14.38
CA THR A 177 -4.46 -12.61 14.87
C THR A 177 -3.14 -13.33 14.60
N GLU A 178 -2.92 -14.47 15.27
CA GLU A 178 -1.67 -15.22 15.18
C GLU A 178 -1.33 -15.67 13.75
N ASP A 179 -2.33 -15.92 12.93
CA ASP A 179 -2.19 -16.29 11.52
C ASP A 179 -2.16 -15.09 10.55
N TYR A 180 -2.32 -13.87 11.06
CA TYR A 180 -2.36 -12.59 10.34
C TYR A 180 -3.57 -12.42 9.39
N THR A 181 -4.60 -13.23 9.54
CA THR A 181 -5.77 -13.17 8.64
C THR A 181 -6.94 -12.36 9.17
N ASP A 182 -6.86 -11.86 10.41
CA ASP A 182 -7.88 -11.02 11.05
C ASP A 182 -7.24 -10.13 12.13
N VAL A 183 -8.08 -9.33 12.80
CA VAL A 183 -7.72 -8.52 13.97
C VAL A 183 -8.17 -9.20 15.26
N THR A 184 -7.41 -8.99 16.35
CA THR A 184 -7.72 -9.61 17.67
C THR A 184 -8.84 -8.90 18.42
N GLY A 185 -9.15 -7.66 18.04
CA GLY A 185 -10.04 -6.77 18.80
C GLY A 185 -9.31 -5.76 19.67
N TYR A 186 -8.01 -5.93 19.92
CA TYR A 186 -7.20 -4.91 20.58
C TYR A 186 -6.73 -3.85 19.58
N TYR A 187 -6.98 -2.57 19.86
CA TYR A 187 -6.58 -1.46 18.98
C TYR A 187 -6.38 -0.15 19.74
N SER A 188 -5.74 0.80 19.08
CA SER A 188 -5.58 2.19 19.50
C SER A 188 -5.94 3.14 18.37
N THR A 189 -6.27 4.40 18.71
CA THR A 189 -6.69 5.44 17.76
C THR A 189 -5.69 6.58 17.76
N HIS A 190 -5.42 7.12 16.56
CA HIS A 190 -4.44 8.18 16.35
C HIS A 190 -4.96 9.21 15.36
N PHE A 191 -4.51 10.45 15.48
CA PHE A 191 -4.79 11.55 14.55
C PHE A 191 -6.28 11.78 14.28
N PRO A 192 -7.16 11.86 15.30
CA PRO A 192 -8.56 12.17 15.05
C PRO A 192 -8.69 13.54 14.41
N ARG A 193 -9.40 13.60 13.28
CA ARG A 193 -9.68 14.84 12.54
C ARG A 193 -11.16 14.90 12.22
N LYS A 194 -11.71 16.12 12.09
CA LYS A 194 -13.16 16.30 11.97
C LYS A 194 -13.72 15.82 10.62
N HIS A 195 -12.97 16.01 9.54
CA HIS A 195 -13.41 15.70 8.17
C HIS A 195 -12.26 15.83 7.17
N PRO A 196 -12.42 15.32 5.93
CA PRO A 196 -11.53 15.66 4.82
C PRO A 196 -11.46 17.19 4.60
N PRO A 197 -10.32 17.75 4.15
CA PRO A 197 -9.10 17.02 3.73
C PRO A 197 -8.11 16.73 4.87
N TYR A 198 -8.47 17.01 6.11
CA TYR A 198 -7.56 16.98 7.26
C TYR A 198 -7.34 15.56 7.80
N VAL A 199 -8.25 14.63 7.54
CA VAL A 199 -8.11 13.21 7.90
C VAL A 199 -6.88 12.64 7.24
N ARG A 200 -6.21 11.69 7.90
CA ARG A 200 -4.96 11.10 7.42
C ARG A 200 -5.22 9.73 6.83
N GLU A 201 -4.78 9.53 5.59
CA GLU A 201 -4.86 8.29 4.81
C GLU A 201 -3.47 7.89 4.29
N ALA A 202 -3.39 6.87 3.45
CA ALA A 202 -2.14 6.36 2.86
C ALA A 202 -1.05 6.10 3.90
N THR A 203 -1.42 5.47 5.01
CA THR A 203 -0.48 5.19 6.09
C THR A 203 0.65 4.28 5.62
N ALA A 204 1.90 4.65 5.92
CA ALA A 204 3.08 3.83 5.73
C ALA A 204 3.91 3.83 7.02
N HIS A 205 4.14 2.63 7.58
CA HIS A 205 4.89 2.43 8.82
C HIS A 205 6.35 2.07 8.52
N PHE A 206 7.27 2.58 9.34
CA PHE A 206 8.63 2.07 9.40
C PHE A 206 9.23 2.21 10.81
N LYS A 207 10.20 1.36 11.12
CA LYS A 207 10.93 1.41 12.39
C LYS A 207 12.35 1.90 12.14
N ARG A 208 12.78 2.93 12.90
CA ARG A 208 14.13 3.48 12.82
C ARG A 208 14.65 3.80 14.20
N LYS A 209 15.85 3.29 14.55
CA LYS A 209 16.52 3.52 15.86
C LYS A 209 15.60 3.24 17.06
N GLY A 210 14.87 2.13 17.00
CA GLY A 210 13.97 1.68 18.05
C GLY A 210 12.63 2.40 18.13
N LYS A 211 12.40 3.46 17.31
CA LYS A 211 11.14 4.21 17.28
C LYS A 211 10.30 3.83 16.07
N HIS A 212 8.99 3.99 16.20
CA HIS A 212 7.99 3.75 15.18
C HIS A 212 7.62 5.07 14.52
N TYR A 213 7.54 5.07 13.21
CA TYR A 213 7.17 6.23 12.41
C TYR A 213 5.99 5.87 11.51
N LEU A 214 5.06 6.81 11.36
CA LEU A 214 3.98 6.76 10.39
C LEU A 214 4.11 7.96 9.46
N ILE A 215 4.12 7.74 8.15
CA ILE A 215 3.91 8.78 7.15
C ILE A 215 2.51 8.60 6.60
N THR A 216 1.79 9.70 6.44
CA THR A 216 0.41 9.74 5.98
C THR A 216 0.20 10.90 5.02
N SER A 217 -0.85 10.85 4.19
CA SER A 217 -1.34 11.98 3.40
C SER A 217 -2.66 12.53 3.95
N GLY A 218 -3.06 13.71 3.50
CA GLY A 218 -4.41 14.23 3.70
C GLY A 218 -5.39 13.59 2.73
N THR A 219 -6.68 13.68 3.03
CA THR A 219 -7.77 13.10 2.22
C THR A 219 -8.23 14.12 1.18
N THR A 220 -7.60 14.16 0.03
CA THR A 220 -7.89 15.09 -1.08
C THR A 220 -8.27 14.38 -2.37
N GLY A 221 -8.74 13.13 -2.27
CA GLY A 221 -8.99 12.27 -3.44
C GLY A 221 -7.68 12.02 -4.20
N TYR A 222 -7.70 12.25 -5.51
CA TYR A 222 -6.52 12.05 -6.36
C TYR A 222 -5.67 13.32 -6.56
N LEU A 223 -5.87 14.35 -5.73
CA LEU A 223 -5.04 15.55 -5.74
C LEU A 223 -3.89 15.38 -4.73
N PRO A 224 -2.62 15.55 -5.16
CA PRO A 224 -1.48 15.46 -4.26
C PRO A 224 -1.54 16.54 -3.17
N ASN A 225 -1.10 16.19 -1.98
CA ASN A 225 -1.13 17.06 -0.81
C ASN A 225 0.14 16.85 0.05
N PRO A 226 0.40 17.71 1.06
CA PRO A 226 1.55 17.54 1.93
C PRO A 226 1.37 16.31 2.83
N SER A 227 2.41 15.48 2.89
CA SER A 227 2.49 14.38 3.85
C SER A 227 2.73 14.89 5.26
N GLU A 228 2.42 14.06 6.24
CA GLU A 228 2.71 14.29 7.65
C GLU A 228 3.43 13.06 8.20
N VAL A 229 4.53 13.27 8.94
CA VAL A 229 5.22 12.20 9.65
C VAL A 229 5.00 12.33 11.14
N ALA A 230 4.79 11.20 11.80
CA ALA A 230 4.67 11.11 13.26
C ALA A 230 5.58 10.02 13.82
N VAL A 231 5.94 10.13 15.10
CA VAL A 231 6.85 9.22 15.80
C VAL A 231 6.27 8.76 17.13
N ALA A 232 6.55 7.50 17.49
CA ALA A 232 6.20 6.91 18.77
C ALA A 232 7.31 5.98 19.28
N ASP A 233 7.26 5.66 20.58
CA ASP A 233 8.15 4.68 21.20
C ASP A 233 7.60 3.24 21.12
N THR A 234 6.30 3.08 20.91
CA THR A 234 5.61 1.79 20.83
C THR A 234 4.74 1.69 19.60
N TRP A 235 4.35 0.49 19.21
CA TRP A 235 3.46 0.19 18.09
C TRP A 235 2.12 0.96 18.18
N HIS A 236 1.54 1.01 19.37
CA HIS A 236 0.28 1.68 19.66
C HIS A 236 0.42 3.16 20.08
N GLY A 237 1.59 3.73 19.90
CA GLY A 237 1.81 5.15 20.23
C GLY A 237 2.06 5.40 21.71
N PRO A 238 1.74 6.62 22.23
CA PRO A 238 1.14 7.72 21.48
C PRO A 238 2.06 8.29 20.40
N TYR A 239 1.52 8.60 19.24
CA TYR A 239 2.26 9.19 18.12
C TYR A 239 2.29 10.73 18.24
N LYS A 240 3.49 11.29 18.15
CA LYS A 240 3.73 12.73 18.09
C LYS A 240 4.00 13.16 16.65
N VAL A 241 3.19 14.07 16.12
CA VAL A 241 3.37 14.66 14.79
C VAL A 241 4.64 15.52 14.78
N LEU A 242 5.47 15.34 13.75
CA LEU A 242 6.71 16.08 13.50
C LEU A 242 6.57 17.09 12.35
N GLY A 243 5.58 16.93 11.46
CA GLY A 243 5.34 17.79 10.30
C GLY A 243 5.59 17.11 8.96
N ASN A 244 5.76 17.91 7.90
CA ASN A 244 6.00 17.43 6.55
C ASN A 244 7.45 16.91 6.40
N PRO A 245 7.66 15.64 5.98
CA PRO A 245 8.98 15.07 5.80
C PRO A 245 9.67 15.46 4.48
N HIS A 246 8.96 16.07 3.53
CA HIS A 246 9.45 16.36 2.19
C HIS A 246 10.24 17.66 2.14
N VAL A 247 11.54 17.57 2.37
CA VAL A 247 12.45 18.73 2.31
C VAL A 247 12.61 19.19 0.86
N GLY A 248 12.40 20.48 0.61
CA GLY A 248 12.53 21.09 -0.72
C GLY A 248 11.30 20.93 -1.63
N ASP A 249 10.20 20.37 -1.13
CA ASP A 249 8.93 20.38 -1.86
C ASP A 249 8.18 21.69 -1.63
N GLU A 250 8.51 22.72 -2.45
CA GLU A 250 7.89 24.04 -2.40
C GLU A 250 6.39 23.98 -2.78
N SER A 251 6.00 22.98 -3.57
CA SER A 251 4.62 22.81 -4.02
C SER A 251 3.68 22.30 -2.93
N GLN A 252 4.22 21.77 -1.83
CA GLN A 252 3.45 21.11 -0.76
C GLN A 252 2.52 20.00 -1.27
N THR A 253 3.02 19.24 -2.25
CA THR A 253 2.28 18.13 -2.90
C THR A 253 2.96 16.78 -2.71
N SER A 254 3.94 16.69 -1.78
CA SER A 254 4.78 15.50 -1.62
C SER A 254 5.46 15.10 -2.95
N PHE A 255 5.97 16.12 -3.68
CA PHE A 255 6.51 15.97 -5.05
C PHE A 255 5.51 15.37 -6.04
N HIS A 256 4.23 15.77 -5.99
CA HIS A 256 3.11 15.22 -6.78
C HIS A 256 2.89 13.73 -6.56
N SER A 257 2.96 13.27 -5.32
CA SER A 257 2.82 11.85 -5.01
C SER A 257 2.07 11.58 -3.71
N GLN A 258 1.63 10.35 -3.55
CA GLN A 258 1.09 9.81 -2.30
C GLN A 258 1.90 8.60 -1.88
N ILE A 259 2.28 8.56 -0.60
CA ILE A 259 3.07 7.45 -0.04
C ILE A 259 2.36 6.10 -0.22
N SER A 260 3.12 5.07 -0.55
CA SER A 260 2.67 3.70 -0.68
C SER A 260 3.32 2.80 0.38
N CYS A 261 4.65 2.81 0.46
CA CYS A 261 5.37 2.05 1.47
C CYS A 261 6.73 2.67 1.80
N ILE A 262 7.32 2.26 2.93
CA ILE A 262 8.69 2.60 3.30
C ILE A 262 9.40 1.32 3.72
N PHE A 263 10.60 1.10 3.20
CA PHE A 263 11.41 -0.03 3.58
C PHE A 263 12.87 0.35 3.81
N LYS A 264 13.53 -0.40 4.69
CA LYS A 264 14.97 -0.27 4.92
C LYS A 264 15.74 -0.96 3.80
N VAL A 265 16.78 -0.31 3.29
CA VAL A 265 17.69 -0.93 2.33
C VAL A 265 18.64 -1.85 3.06
N GLU A 266 18.59 -3.15 2.73
CA GLU A 266 19.45 -4.15 3.35
C GLU A 266 20.94 -3.91 3.08
N GLY A 267 21.77 -4.21 4.07
CA GLY A 267 23.20 -3.94 4.02
C GLY A 267 23.59 -2.46 4.19
N LYS A 268 22.62 -1.55 4.31
CA LYS A 268 22.88 -0.13 4.60
C LYS A 268 22.51 0.20 6.05
N LYS A 269 23.37 0.99 6.72
CA LYS A 269 23.22 1.25 8.17
C LYS A 269 21.94 2.03 8.52
N ASP A 270 21.59 3.04 7.77
CA ASP A 270 20.46 3.96 8.07
C ASP A 270 19.87 4.57 6.77
N LEU A 271 19.65 3.72 5.77
CA LEU A 271 19.05 4.10 4.50
C LEU A 271 17.67 3.46 4.36
N TYR A 272 16.68 4.32 4.09
CA TYR A 272 15.29 3.93 3.84
C TYR A 272 14.87 4.50 2.50
N ILE A 273 14.02 3.76 1.79
CA ILE A 273 13.38 4.23 0.56
C ILE A 273 11.89 4.31 0.82
N ALA A 274 11.33 5.49 0.53
CA ALA A 274 9.89 5.71 0.48
C ALA A 274 9.43 5.57 -0.97
N CYS A 275 8.56 4.61 -1.24
CA CYS A 275 7.87 4.48 -2.51
C CYS A 275 6.56 5.25 -2.46
N ALA A 276 6.23 5.92 -3.55
CA ALA A 276 5.02 6.72 -3.65
C ALA A 276 4.45 6.67 -5.06
N ASP A 277 3.15 6.66 -5.17
CA ASP A 277 2.44 6.74 -6.44
C ASP A 277 2.38 8.19 -6.89
N ARG A 278 2.74 8.43 -8.14
CA ARG A 278 2.72 9.77 -8.71
C ARG A 278 1.34 10.11 -9.23
N TRP A 279 0.77 11.20 -8.72
CA TRP A 279 -0.52 11.72 -9.12
C TRP A 279 -0.35 12.92 -10.07
N LEU A 280 -0.92 12.83 -11.27
CA LEU A 280 -0.89 13.86 -12.28
C LEU A 280 -2.33 14.29 -12.61
N PRO A 281 -2.91 15.27 -11.89
CA PRO A 281 -4.30 15.68 -12.06
C PRO A 281 -4.66 16.08 -13.50
N SER A 282 -3.68 16.59 -14.26
CA SER A 282 -3.87 16.92 -15.69
C SER A 282 -4.19 15.71 -16.57
N GLU A 283 -3.81 14.52 -16.15
CA GLU A 283 -4.10 13.29 -16.90
C GLU A 283 -5.52 12.78 -16.61
N PHE A 284 -6.06 13.03 -15.40
CA PHE A 284 -7.45 12.68 -15.05
C PHE A 284 -8.47 13.51 -15.84
N ARG A 285 -8.19 14.80 -16.06
CA ARG A 285 -9.10 15.72 -16.77
C ARG A 285 -9.25 15.39 -18.24
N LYS A 286 -8.29 14.72 -18.86
CA LYS A 286 -8.38 14.30 -20.27
C LYS A 286 -9.44 13.23 -20.52
N THR A 287 -9.78 12.44 -19.49
CA THR A 287 -10.82 11.41 -19.58
C THR A 287 -12.23 11.96 -19.37
N GLU A 288 -12.38 13.11 -18.69
CA GLU A 288 -13.67 13.79 -18.51
C GLU A 288 -14.12 14.60 -19.73
N GLU A 289 -13.17 15.03 -20.60
CA GLU A 289 -13.45 15.80 -21.81
C GLU A 289 -13.82 14.93 -23.02
N VAL A 290 -13.72 13.61 -22.92
CA VAL A 290 -13.99 12.63 -23.99
C VAL A 290 -15.30 11.87 -23.77
N GLY A 291 -16.08 12.21 -22.72
CA GLY A 291 -17.37 11.62 -22.39
C GLY A 291 -18.58 12.41 -22.93
#